data_c7efcde24989cde25848a7e30aad96dc
#
_entry.id   c7efcde24989cde25848a7e30aad96dc
#
_cell.length_a   1.000
_cell.length_b   1.000
_cell.length_c   1.000
_cell.angle_alpha   90.00
_cell.angle_beta   90.00
_cell.angle_gamma   90.00
#
_symmetry.space_group_name_H-M   'P 1'
#
loop_
_entity.id
_entity.type
_entity.pdbx_description
1 polymer ?
#
loop_
_entity_poly.entity_id
_entity_poly.type
_entity_poly.pdbx_seq_one_letter_code
_entity_poly.pdbx_strand_id
1 'polypeptide(L)'
;MPFKISCLLFAKDLDSKLLLIKRNKSPNKGLWSPPGGKLEMDSGESPFECAKREAHEEMKLNLEDHDLRLFGYVSEKNYEGGSHWLMFLFEILPNLTMIPDEINEGQFKFFARNEIDTLDIPPSDHKLVWPIFDKRTEGFWGIRANFDNMSTKIKIEAEPK
;
A
#
# COMPACT_ATOMS: atom_id res chain seq x y z
N MET A 1 -4.62 -22.33 1.71
CA MET A 1 -5.20 -21.07 2.22
C MET A 1 -5.38 -20.07 1.08
N PRO A 2 -6.54 -19.43 0.97
CA PRO A 2 -6.72 -18.43 -0.08
C PRO A 2 -5.87 -17.20 0.18
N PHE A 3 -5.53 -16.49 -0.91
CA PHE A 3 -4.89 -15.19 -0.81
C PHE A 3 -5.85 -14.15 -0.24
N LYS A 4 -5.31 -13.23 0.52
CA LYS A 4 -5.91 -11.95 0.83
C LYS A 4 -5.39 -10.96 -0.21
N ILE A 5 -6.30 -10.33 -0.94
CA ILE A 5 -5.92 -9.40 -2.01
C ILE A 5 -6.31 -7.99 -1.57
N SER A 6 -5.37 -7.07 -1.69
CA SER A 6 -5.59 -5.69 -1.25
C SER A 6 -4.93 -4.70 -2.19
N CYS A 7 -5.23 -3.43 -2.00
CA CYS A 7 -4.49 -2.34 -2.63
C CYS A 7 -3.89 -1.44 -1.55
N LEU A 8 -2.75 -0.84 -1.85
CA LEU A 8 -2.13 0.21 -1.07
C LEU A 8 -2.12 1.49 -1.90
N LEU A 9 -2.48 2.60 -1.26
CA LEU A 9 -2.66 3.89 -1.92
C LEU A 9 -1.58 4.86 -1.45
N PHE A 10 -0.79 5.36 -2.39
CA PHE A 10 0.30 6.30 -2.12
C PHE A 10 -0.13 7.68 -2.58
N ALA A 11 -0.61 8.49 -1.64
CA ALA A 11 -1.07 9.86 -1.88
C ALA A 11 -0.10 10.85 -1.25
N LYS A 12 0.05 12.01 -1.86
CA LYS A 12 0.95 13.05 -1.36
C LYS A 12 0.27 14.42 -1.38
N ASP A 13 0.76 15.30 -0.53
CA ASP A 13 0.33 16.70 -0.52
C ASP A 13 1.18 17.55 -1.49
N LEU A 14 0.97 18.86 -1.47
CA LEU A 14 1.68 19.80 -2.35
C LEU A 14 3.18 19.89 -2.05
N ASP A 15 3.61 19.48 -0.85
CA ASP A 15 5.01 19.46 -0.44
C ASP A 15 5.64 18.07 -0.64
N SER A 16 4.97 17.19 -1.38
CA SER A 16 5.40 15.80 -1.64
C SER A 16 5.49 14.93 -0.38
N LYS A 17 4.82 15.31 0.70
CA LYS A 17 4.72 14.47 1.90
C LYS A 17 3.66 13.41 1.66
N LEU A 18 3.95 12.20 2.15
CA LEU A 18 3.13 11.04 1.91
C LEU A 18 2.12 10.82 3.04
N LEU A 19 0.90 10.48 2.67
CA LEU A 19 -0.17 10.18 3.61
C LEU A 19 -0.02 8.75 4.12
N LEU A 20 0.11 8.60 5.43
CA LEU A 20 0.10 7.30 6.09
C LEU A 20 -1.02 7.25 7.10
N ILE A 21 -1.45 6.03 7.42
CA ILE A 21 -2.43 5.77 8.47
C ILE A 21 -1.76 4.94 9.57
N LYS A 22 -1.97 5.34 10.82
CA LYS A 22 -1.58 4.53 11.98
C LYS A 22 -2.73 3.59 12.30
N ARG A 23 -2.51 2.30 12.12
CA ARG A 23 -3.58 1.31 12.20
C ARG A 23 -4.01 1.03 13.65
N ASN A 24 -5.32 0.97 13.85
CA ASN A 24 -5.92 0.60 15.15
C ASN A 24 -6.18 -0.89 15.29
N LYS A 25 -6.07 -1.65 14.20
CA LYS A 25 -6.45 -3.07 14.12
C LYS A 25 -5.39 -3.90 13.43
N SER A 26 -5.40 -5.21 13.72
CA SER A 26 -4.59 -6.19 13.00
C SER A 26 -5.01 -6.28 11.51
N PRO A 27 -4.10 -6.59 10.60
CA PRO A 27 -2.66 -6.72 10.84
C PRO A 27 -1.98 -5.37 11.06
N ASN A 28 -0.77 -5.41 11.63
CA ASN A 28 0.08 -4.22 11.79
C ASN A 28 -0.50 -3.14 12.71
N LYS A 29 -1.23 -3.54 13.76
CA LYS A 29 -1.78 -2.60 14.75
C LYS A 29 -0.67 -1.74 15.35
N GLY A 30 -0.91 -0.43 15.39
CA GLY A 30 0.04 0.55 15.93
C GLY A 30 1.14 0.95 14.96
N LEU A 31 1.16 0.41 13.75
CA LEU A 31 2.17 0.73 12.74
C LEU A 31 1.59 1.67 11.67
N TRP A 32 2.48 2.45 11.08
CA TRP A 32 2.15 3.35 9.99
C TRP A 32 2.27 2.63 8.63
N SER A 33 1.27 2.81 7.80
CA SER A 33 1.28 2.24 6.44
C SER A 33 0.51 3.14 5.48
N PRO A 34 0.70 2.97 4.17
CA PRO A 34 -0.19 3.61 3.21
C PRO A 34 -1.64 3.17 3.46
N PRO A 35 -2.62 4.06 3.26
CA PRO A 35 -4.02 3.64 3.31
C PRO A 35 -4.36 2.66 2.20
N GLY A 36 -5.50 2.02 2.31
CA GLY A 36 -5.98 1.04 1.33
C GLY A 36 -6.87 0.01 2.01
N GLY A 37 -7.11 -1.09 1.33
CA GLY A 37 -7.95 -2.13 1.86
C GLY A 37 -8.07 -3.32 0.94
N LYS A 38 -8.85 -4.31 1.38
CA LYS A 38 -9.05 -5.56 0.66
C LYS A 38 -10.06 -5.38 -0.46
N LEU A 39 -9.85 -6.11 -1.56
CA LEU A 39 -10.86 -6.23 -2.62
C LEU A 39 -12.14 -6.85 -2.06
N GLU A 40 -13.27 -6.40 -2.56
CA GLU A 40 -14.56 -7.03 -2.31
C GLU A 40 -14.70 -8.23 -3.24
N MET A 41 -14.33 -9.41 -2.72
CA MET A 41 -14.28 -10.63 -3.51
C MET A 41 -15.63 -11.06 -4.04
N ASP A 42 -16.68 -10.93 -3.23
CA ASP A 42 -18.01 -11.38 -3.59
C ASP A 42 -18.60 -10.63 -4.78
N SER A 43 -18.22 -9.36 -4.94
CA SER A 43 -18.67 -8.54 -6.07
C SER A 43 -17.72 -8.62 -7.27
N GLY A 44 -16.59 -9.34 -7.14
CA GLY A 44 -15.61 -9.45 -8.21
C GLY A 44 -14.88 -8.15 -8.49
N GLU A 45 -14.62 -7.37 -7.46
CA GLU A 45 -13.99 -6.06 -7.58
C GLU A 45 -12.59 -6.16 -8.19
N SER A 46 -12.27 -5.29 -9.15
CA SER A 46 -10.92 -5.22 -9.72
C SER A 46 -9.99 -4.37 -8.83
N PRO A 47 -8.66 -4.46 -9.03
CA PRO A 47 -7.73 -3.60 -8.27
C PRO A 47 -8.02 -2.10 -8.44
N PHE A 48 -8.32 -1.62 -9.64
CA PHE A 48 -8.67 -0.21 -9.86
C PHE A 48 -9.97 0.19 -9.18
N GLU A 49 -10.98 -0.67 -9.24
CA GLU A 49 -12.25 -0.44 -8.54
C GLU A 49 -12.05 -0.37 -7.04
N CYS A 50 -11.24 -1.28 -6.48
CA CYS A 50 -10.87 -1.28 -5.07
C CYS A 50 -10.16 0.03 -4.69
N ALA A 51 -9.16 0.43 -5.46
CA ALA A 51 -8.40 1.65 -5.19
C ALA A 51 -9.31 2.89 -5.17
N LYS A 52 -10.22 3.00 -6.13
CA LYS A 52 -11.17 4.12 -6.19
C LYS A 52 -12.15 4.10 -5.02
N ARG A 53 -12.67 2.93 -4.67
CA ARG A 53 -13.60 2.79 -3.54
C ARG A 53 -12.93 3.14 -2.22
N GLU A 54 -11.75 2.57 -1.96
CA GLU A 54 -11.02 2.84 -0.72
C GLU A 54 -10.60 4.31 -0.61
N ALA A 55 -10.17 4.92 -1.72
CA ALA A 55 -9.86 6.35 -1.72
C ALA A 55 -11.08 7.21 -1.37
N HIS A 56 -12.25 6.82 -1.86
CA HIS A 56 -13.49 7.52 -1.52
C HIS A 56 -13.88 7.31 -0.06
N GLU A 57 -13.87 6.07 0.40
CA GLU A 57 -14.26 5.74 1.79
C GLU A 57 -13.32 6.38 2.82
N GLU A 58 -12.02 6.29 2.60
CA GLU A 58 -11.03 6.74 3.59
C GLU A 58 -10.65 8.22 3.45
N MET A 59 -10.55 8.73 2.23
CA MET A 59 -10.00 10.07 1.97
C MET A 59 -11.01 11.03 1.33
N LYS A 60 -12.23 10.55 1.05
CA LYS A 60 -13.29 11.33 0.38
C LYS A 60 -12.89 11.84 -1.00
N LEU A 61 -12.03 11.11 -1.69
CA LEU A 61 -11.60 11.42 -3.05
C LEU A 61 -12.49 10.73 -4.07
N ASN A 62 -12.84 11.44 -5.13
CA ASN A 62 -13.57 10.89 -6.28
C ASN A 62 -12.58 10.79 -7.43
N LEU A 63 -12.00 9.59 -7.60
CA LEU A 63 -10.95 9.36 -8.58
C LEU A 63 -11.48 8.66 -9.82
N GLU A 64 -10.87 9.00 -10.96
CA GLU A 64 -11.03 8.27 -12.21
C GLU A 64 -9.80 7.37 -12.41
N ASP A 65 -9.87 6.43 -13.36
CA ASP A 65 -8.75 5.52 -13.62
C ASP A 65 -7.46 6.27 -13.96
N HIS A 66 -7.56 7.39 -14.70
CA HIS A 66 -6.39 8.18 -15.07
C HIS A 66 -5.73 8.94 -13.90
N ASP A 67 -6.41 9.01 -12.76
CA ASP A 67 -5.84 9.60 -11.53
C ASP A 67 -4.96 8.61 -10.77
N LEU A 68 -4.92 7.36 -11.22
CA LEU A 68 -4.19 6.28 -10.57
C LEU A 68 -3.09 5.75 -11.48
N ARG A 69 -1.93 5.49 -10.87
CA ARG A 69 -0.84 4.75 -11.53
C ARG A 69 -0.60 3.46 -10.77
N LEU A 70 -0.85 2.33 -11.40
CA LEU A 70 -0.47 1.02 -10.86
C LEU A 70 1.02 0.83 -11.12
N PHE A 71 1.85 0.92 -10.08
CA PHE A 71 3.30 0.84 -10.25
C PHE A 71 3.92 -0.48 -9.81
N GLY A 72 3.14 -1.40 -9.25
CA GLY A 72 3.67 -2.70 -8.90
C GLY A 72 2.71 -3.56 -8.10
N TYR A 73 3.20 -4.75 -7.77
CA TYR A 73 2.54 -5.64 -6.82
C TYR A 73 3.58 -6.25 -5.87
N VAL A 74 3.11 -6.65 -4.69
CA VAL A 74 3.87 -7.48 -3.76
C VAL A 74 3.06 -8.73 -3.48
N SER A 75 3.65 -9.90 -3.73
CA SER A 75 3.03 -11.19 -3.46
C SER A 75 3.76 -11.84 -2.29
N GLU A 76 3.10 -11.93 -1.14
CA GLU A 76 3.68 -12.45 0.09
C GLU A 76 3.14 -13.84 0.40
N LYS A 77 4.05 -14.78 0.67
CA LYS A 77 3.72 -16.13 1.09
C LYS A 77 4.01 -16.28 2.57
N ASN A 78 3.03 -16.79 3.31
CA ASN A 78 3.15 -17.10 4.75
C ASN A 78 3.55 -15.89 5.62
N TYR A 79 2.95 -14.75 5.38
CA TYR A 79 3.13 -13.59 6.23
C TYR A 79 2.43 -13.82 7.57
N GLU A 80 3.09 -13.48 8.68
CA GLU A 80 2.56 -13.57 10.05
C GLU A 80 1.80 -14.87 10.34
N GLY A 81 2.47 -16.01 10.16
CA GLY A 81 1.92 -17.29 10.57
C GLY A 81 1.03 -17.99 9.55
N GLY A 82 1.11 -17.63 8.28
CA GLY A 82 0.53 -18.41 7.23
C GLY A 82 -0.49 -17.74 6.32
N SER A 83 -0.67 -16.43 6.45
CA SER A 83 -1.49 -15.69 5.50
C SER A 83 -0.72 -15.39 4.22
N HIS A 84 -1.38 -15.55 3.07
CA HIS A 84 -0.82 -15.16 1.78
C HIS A 84 -1.47 -13.87 1.35
N TRP A 85 -0.66 -12.91 0.91
CA TRP A 85 -1.14 -11.60 0.49
C TRP A 85 -0.71 -11.30 -0.94
N LEU A 86 -1.60 -10.69 -1.70
CA LEU A 86 -1.28 -10.06 -2.97
C LEU A 86 -1.72 -8.61 -2.86
N MET A 87 -0.76 -7.69 -2.89
CA MET A 87 -1.01 -6.26 -2.73
C MET A 87 -0.69 -5.54 -4.02
N PHE A 88 -1.64 -4.76 -4.52
CA PHE A 88 -1.45 -3.89 -5.68
C PHE A 88 -1.09 -2.48 -5.19
N LEU A 89 -0.04 -1.90 -5.77
CA LEU A 89 0.51 -0.62 -5.33
C LEU A 89 0.10 0.49 -6.30
N PHE A 90 -0.68 1.45 -5.80
CA PHE A 90 -1.18 2.56 -6.62
C PHE A 90 -0.65 3.90 -6.12
N GLU A 91 -0.15 4.71 -7.04
CA GLU A 91 0.10 6.12 -6.77
C GLU A 91 -1.15 6.91 -7.15
N ILE A 92 -1.61 7.77 -6.23
CA ILE A 92 -2.68 8.74 -6.49
C ILE A 92 -2.00 9.99 -7.05
N LEU A 93 -2.28 10.30 -8.33
CA LEU A 93 -1.57 11.36 -9.04
C LEU A 93 -1.97 12.79 -8.60
N PRO A 94 -3.27 13.10 -8.38
CA PRO A 94 -3.63 14.40 -7.82
C PRO A 94 -3.09 14.59 -6.40
N ASN A 95 -2.62 15.79 -6.09
CA ASN A 95 -2.15 16.11 -4.75
C ASN A 95 -3.34 16.32 -3.79
N LEU A 96 -3.17 15.88 -2.55
CA LEU A 96 -4.11 16.17 -1.47
C LEU A 96 -3.87 17.59 -0.97
N THR A 97 -4.95 18.30 -0.68
CA THR A 97 -4.88 19.67 -0.18
C THR A 97 -5.15 19.77 1.32
N MET A 98 -5.62 18.68 1.93
CA MET A 98 -5.89 18.64 3.36
C MET A 98 -5.76 17.21 3.87
N ILE A 99 -5.50 17.08 5.17
CA ILE A 99 -5.42 15.77 5.81
C ILE A 99 -6.83 15.19 5.97
N PRO A 100 -7.05 13.91 5.64
CA PRO A 100 -8.35 13.28 5.85
C PRO A 100 -8.68 13.15 7.34
N ASP A 101 -9.98 13.12 7.65
CA ASP A 101 -10.45 12.89 9.01
C ASP A 101 -10.09 11.48 9.48
N GLU A 102 -9.95 11.33 10.81
CA GLU A 102 -9.76 10.03 11.44
C GLU A 102 -10.91 9.08 11.08
N ILE A 103 -10.57 7.84 10.81
CA ILE A 103 -11.52 6.77 10.50
C ILE A 103 -11.38 5.64 11.52
N ASN A 104 -12.29 4.65 11.47
CA ASN A 104 -12.25 3.51 12.40
C ASN A 104 -10.94 2.72 12.32
N GLU A 105 -10.32 2.68 11.15
CA GLU A 105 -9.07 1.95 10.92
C GLU A 105 -7.85 2.67 11.48
N GLY A 106 -7.93 3.97 11.73
CA GLY A 106 -6.81 4.72 12.31
C GLY A 106 -6.80 6.21 12.00
N GLN A 107 -5.68 6.84 12.35
CA GLN A 107 -5.41 8.25 12.18
C GLN A 107 -4.46 8.48 11.02
N PHE A 108 -4.70 9.56 10.26
CA PHE A 108 -3.84 9.96 9.14
C PHE A 108 -2.84 11.02 9.55
N LYS A 109 -1.66 10.97 8.92
CA LYS A 109 -0.65 12.02 9.01
C LYS A 109 0.21 12.02 7.76
N PHE A 110 0.70 13.20 7.36
CA PHE A 110 1.66 13.35 6.28
C PHE A 110 3.08 13.28 6.81
N PHE A 111 3.93 12.55 6.08
CA PHE A 111 5.36 12.40 6.42
C PHE A 111 6.22 12.63 5.18
N ALA A 112 7.35 13.31 5.36
CA ALA A 112 8.36 13.35 4.31
C ALA A 112 8.90 11.93 4.09
N ARG A 113 9.32 11.62 2.85
CA ARG A 113 9.80 10.27 2.52
C ARG A 113 10.94 9.81 3.44
N ASN A 114 11.88 10.70 3.76
CA ASN A 114 13.01 10.36 4.64
C ASN A 114 12.58 10.11 6.09
N GLU A 115 11.48 10.69 6.55
CA GLU A 115 10.96 10.44 7.89
C GLU A 115 10.40 9.02 8.02
N ILE A 116 9.88 8.46 6.93
CA ILE A 116 9.23 7.14 6.94
C ILE A 116 10.21 6.04 7.34
N ASP A 117 11.49 6.18 6.99
CA ASP A 117 12.52 5.19 7.33
C ASP A 117 12.74 5.06 8.84
N THR A 118 12.33 6.06 9.61
CA THR A 118 12.49 6.09 11.08
C THR A 118 11.20 5.84 11.83
N LEU A 119 10.07 5.66 11.13
CA LEU A 119 8.77 5.39 11.75
C LEU A 119 8.62 3.91 12.11
N ASP A 120 7.66 3.65 13.02
CA ASP A 120 7.19 2.30 13.27
C ASP A 120 6.31 1.87 12.09
N ILE A 121 6.93 1.25 11.11
CA ILE A 121 6.24 0.67 9.94
C ILE A 121 6.44 -0.85 9.96
N PRO A 122 5.62 -1.61 9.21
CA PRO A 122 5.85 -3.04 9.10
C PRO A 122 7.28 -3.30 8.64
N PRO A 123 8.06 -4.15 9.34
CA PRO A 123 9.49 -4.33 9.00
C PRO A 123 9.74 -4.76 7.56
N SER A 124 8.84 -5.56 6.99
CA SER A 124 8.94 -5.99 5.60
C SER A 124 8.78 -4.84 4.60
N ASP A 125 8.05 -3.78 4.96
CA ASP A 125 7.83 -2.66 4.07
C ASP A 125 9.10 -1.90 3.73
N HIS A 126 10.09 -1.89 4.64
CA HIS A 126 11.40 -1.29 4.36
C HIS A 126 12.08 -1.91 3.15
N LYS A 127 11.85 -3.20 2.90
CA LYS A 127 12.50 -3.96 1.82
C LYS A 127 11.59 -4.16 0.61
N LEU A 128 10.28 -4.27 0.83
CA LEU A 128 9.33 -4.70 -0.20
C LEU A 128 8.56 -3.55 -0.84
N VAL A 129 8.19 -2.55 -0.07
CA VAL A 129 7.25 -1.52 -0.50
C VAL A 129 7.96 -0.22 -0.84
N TRP A 130 8.69 0.35 0.11
CA TRP A 130 9.27 1.68 -0.06
C TRP A 130 10.37 1.77 -1.12
N PRO A 131 11.23 0.75 -1.30
CA PRO A 131 12.18 0.78 -2.41
C PRO A 131 11.52 0.79 -3.79
N ILE A 132 10.38 0.10 -3.94
CA ILE A 132 9.61 0.13 -5.19
C ILE A 132 8.97 1.50 -5.37
N PHE A 133 8.40 2.04 -4.31
CA PHE A 133 7.80 3.37 -4.35
C PHE A 133 8.82 4.41 -4.84
N ASP A 134 10.04 4.35 -4.34
CA ASP A 134 11.09 5.28 -4.74
C ASP A 134 11.41 5.21 -6.23
N LYS A 135 11.15 4.07 -6.87
CA LYS A 135 11.41 3.82 -8.30
C LYS A 135 10.14 3.77 -9.14
N ARG A 136 9.01 4.22 -8.61
CA ARG A 136 7.71 4.06 -9.25
C ARG A 136 7.58 4.72 -10.64
N THR A 137 8.38 5.76 -10.89
CA THR A 137 8.36 6.45 -12.18
C THR A 137 9.13 5.71 -13.26
N GLU A 138 9.92 4.69 -12.91
CA GLU A 138 10.71 3.92 -13.88
C GLU A 138 9.85 2.88 -14.61
N GLY A 139 8.71 2.48 -14.04
CA GLY A 139 7.81 1.51 -14.62
C GLY A 139 7.18 0.59 -13.59
N PHE A 140 6.77 -0.61 -14.03
CA PHE A 140 6.04 -1.56 -13.19
C PHE A 140 6.99 -2.55 -12.52
N TRP A 141 6.76 -2.79 -11.22
CA TRP A 141 7.58 -3.70 -10.41
C TRP A 141 6.71 -4.82 -9.82
N GLY A 142 7.20 -6.04 -9.89
CA GLY A 142 6.55 -7.17 -9.23
C GLY A 142 7.53 -7.84 -8.27
N ILE A 143 7.12 -7.99 -7.02
CA ILE A 143 7.97 -8.53 -5.95
C ILE A 143 7.31 -9.76 -5.34
N ARG A 144 8.10 -10.82 -5.18
CA ARG A 144 7.73 -12.03 -4.43
C ARG A 144 8.49 -12.06 -3.12
N ALA A 145 7.79 -12.21 -2.01
CA ALA A 145 8.39 -12.42 -0.70
C ALA A 145 7.90 -13.75 -0.11
N ASN A 146 8.82 -14.55 0.40
CA ASN A 146 8.51 -15.82 1.01
C ASN A 146 9.00 -15.83 2.46
N PHE A 147 8.06 -16.00 3.38
CA PHE A 147 8.30 -16.01 4.82
C PHE A 147 8.25 -17.43 5.41
N ASP A 148 8.40 -18.48 4.59
CA ASP A 148 8.26 -19.88 5.00
C ASP A 148 9.24 -20.29 6.09
N ASN A 149 10.42 -19.69 6.14
CA ASN A 149 11.49 -20.02 7.06
C ASN A 149 11.88 -18.81 7.88
N MET A 150 12.83 -18.98 8.80
CA MET A 150 13.31 -17.92 9.68
C MET A 150 13.94 -16.75 8.92
N SER A 151 14.21 -16.89 7.62
CA SER A 151 14.71 -15.83 6.76
C SER A 151 13.73 -15.51 5.65
N THR A 152 13.44 -14.23 5.46
CA THR A 152 12.61 -13.76 4.34
C THR A 152 13.41 -13.84 3.05
N LYS A 153 12.85 -14.52 2.04
CA LYS A 153 13.43 -14.55 0.69
C LYS A 153 12.65 -13.63 -0.22
N ILE A 154 13.36 -12.72 -0.87
CA ILE A 154 12.77 -11.71 -1.76
C ILE A 154 13.27 -11.95 -3.18
N LYS A 155 12.33 -11.92 -4.14
CA LYS A 155 12.64 -12.05 -5.56
C LYS A 155 11.94 -10.95 -6.34
N ILE A 156 12.66 -10.30 -7.26
CA ILE A 156 12.06 -9.40 -8.23
C ILE A 156 11.54 -10.25 -9.38
N GLU A 157 10.23 -10.27 -9.58
CA GLU A 157 9.60 -11.03 -10.65
C GLU A 157 9.39 -10.22 -11.91
N ALA A 158 9.17 -8.92 -11.75
CA ALA A 158 9.01 -7.98 -12.87
C ALA A 158 9.70 -6.67 -12.53
N GLU A 159 10.42 -6.13 -13.48
CA GLU A 159 11.09 -4.84 -13.34
C GLU A 159 11.05 -4.09 -14.67
N PRO A 160 11.15 -2.74 -14.64
CA PRO A 160 11.23 -1.96 -15.87
C PRO A 160 12.47 -2.30 -16.68
N LYS A 161 12.33 -2.23 -18.00
CA LYS A 161 13.43 -2.48 -18.93
C LYS A 161 14.21 -1.20 -19.22
#